data_21d04defae82e6bd7fae74028e001678
#
_entry.id   21d04defae82e6bd7fae74028e001678
#
_cell.length_a   1.000
_cell.length_b   1.000
_cell.length_c   1.000
_cell.angle_alpha   90.00
_cell.angle_beta   90.00
_cell.angle_gamma   90.00
#
_symmetry.space_group_name_H-M   'P 1'
#
loop_
_entity.id
_entity.type
_entity.pdbx_description
1 polymer ?
#
loop_
_entity_poly.entity_id
_entity_poly.type
_entity_poly.pdbx_seq_one_letter_code
_entity_poly.pdbx_strand_id
1 'polypeptide(L)'
;MNRRGFTLIELMVTCTIAGILMNLALPMVTTMKRKADAAHVIADINTIRIAALNHYADLQYFPATQPWATPPGTMIAMLPQGFQWRYKGVEYRWHRWSLPNGMPASSGQTVLIGVEIQTADQKMMAAIKGLYKGAVAFGTPTQVTFVIE
;
A
#
# COMPACT_ATOMS: atom_id res chain seq x y z
N MET A 1 -58.51 -7.85 11.08
CA MET A 1 -57.16 -7.69 10.53
C MET A 1 -56.74 -8.99 9.89
N ASN A 2 -56.76 -9.08 8.55
CA ASN A 2 -56.28 -10.27 7.81
C ASN A 2 -54.76 -10.33 7.88
N ARG A 3 -54.20 -11.20 8.69
CA ARG A 3 -52.77 -11.53 8.67
C ARG A 3 -52.56 -12.51 7.53
N ARG A 4 -52.14 -11.99 6.37
CA ARG A 4 -51.65 -12.84 5.28
C ARG A 4 -50.29 -13.38 5.69
N GLY A 5 -50.19 -14.68 5.91
CA GLY A 5 -48.91 -15.36 6.15
C GLY A 5 -48.18 -15.55 4.81
N PHE A 6 -46.84 -15.57 4.86
CA PHE A 6 -45.99 -15.91 3.73
C PHE A 6 -46.22 -17.37 3.30
N THR A 7 -46.32 -17.63 2.02
CA THR A 7 -46.37 -18.99 1.51
C THR A 7 -44.97 -19.60 1.46
N LEU A 8 -44.88 -20.93 1.59
CA LEU A 8 -43.60 -21.65 1.52
C LEU A 8 -42.90 -21.43 0.18
N ILE A 9 -43.69 -21.34 -0.90
CA ILE A 9 -43.15 -21.12 -2.26
C ILE A 9 -42.54 -19.71 -2.43
N GLU A 10 -43.17 -18.67 -1.83
CA GLU A 10 -42.62 -17.31 -1.84
C GLU A 10 -41.27 -17.25 -1.09
N LEU A 11 -41.15 -17.97 0.00
CA LEU A 11 -39.90 -18.07 0.74
C LEU A 11 -38.79 -18.78 -0.11
N MET A 12 -39.16 -19.90 -0.75
CA MET A 12 -38.21 -20.63 -1.61
C MET A 12 -37.70 -19.79 -2.80
N VAL A 13 -38.62 -19.07 -3.44
CA VAL A 13 -38.28 -18.22 -4.61
C VAL A 13 -37.38 -17.05 -4.15
N THR A 14 -37.71 -16.40 -3.04
CA THR A 14 -36.89 -15.29 -2.53
C THR A 14 -35.49 -15.75 -2.12
N CYS A 15 -35.37 -16.90 -1.45
CA CYS A 15 -34.05 -17.46 -1.09
C CYS A 15 -33.24 -17.83 -2.34
N THR A 16 -33.88 -18.37 -3.38
CA THR A 16 -33.19 -18.73 -4.64
C THR A 16 -32.65 -17.48 -5.34
N ILE A 17 -33.49 -16.44 -5.46
CA ILE A 17 -33.07 -15.16 -6.07
C ILE A 17 -31.94 -14.52 -5.25
N ALA A 18 -32.08 -14.48 -3.92
CA ALA A 18 -31.05 -13.95 -3.04
C ALA A 18 -29.71 -14.71 -3.18
N GLY A 19 -29.76 -16.04 -3.28
CA GLY A 19 -28.56 -16.87 -3.51
C GLY A 19 -27.85 -16.56 -4.83
N ILE A 20 -28.62 -16.36 -5.93
CA ILE A 20 -28.03 -15.99 -7.22
C ILE A 20 -27.35 -14.62 -7.14
N LEU A 21 -28.05 -13.62 -6.56
CA LEU A 21 -27.51 -12.26 -6.43
C LEU A 21 -26.25 -12.23 -5.57
N MET A 22 -26.22 -13.02 -4.49
CA MET A 22 -25.06 -13.11 -3.60
C MET A 22 -23.82 -13.67 -4.32
N ASN A 23 -24.00 -14.69 -5.15
CA ASN A 23 -22.92 -15.26 -5.95
C ASN A 23 -22.29 -14.26 -6.93
N LEU A 24 -23.07 -13.34 -7.48
CA LEU A 24 -22.57 -12.28 -8.36
C LEU A 24 -21.92 -11.12 -7.60
N ALA A 25 -22.41 -10.80 -6.41
CA ALA A 25 -21.94 -9.67 -5.61
C ALA A 25 -20.60 -9.96 -4.89
N LEU A 26 -20.38 -11.17 -4.40
CA LEU A 26 -19.19 -11.52 -3.60
C LEU A 26 -17.85 -11.24 -4.29
N PRO A 27 -17.60 -11.62 -5.56
CA PRO A 27 -16.32 -11.35 -6.23
C PRO A 27 -16.09 -9.85 -6.47
N MET A 28 -17.14 -9.07 -6.65
CA MET A 28 -17.05 -7.63 -6.81
C MET A 28 -16.62 -6.95 -5.49
N VAL A 29 -17.24 -7.33 -4.38
CA VAL A 29 -16.92 -6.79 -3.04
C VAL A 29 -15.47 -7.09 -2.65
N THR A 30 -14.99 -8.32 -2.89
CA THR A 30 -13.59 -8.70 -2.59
C THR A 30 -12.59 -7.90 -3.41
N THR A 31 -12.90 -7.62 -4.67
CA THR A 31 -12.05 -6.80 -5.54
C THR A 31 -12.04 -5.34 -5.11
N MET A 32 -13.19 -4.77 -4.75
CA MET A 32 -13.27 -3.41 -4.22
C MET A 32 -12.51 -3.25 -2.92
N LYS A 33 -12.66 -4.20 -1.99
CA LYS A 33 -11.91 -4.21 -0.73
C LYS A 33 -10.40 -4.23 -0.97
N ARG A 34 -9.91 -5.07 -1.89
CA ARG A 34 -8.49 -5.11 -2.23
C ARG A 34 -7.98 -3.79 -2.82
N LYS A 35 -8.77 -3.15 -3.69
CA LYS A 35 -8.42 -1.82 -4.22
C LYS A 35 -8.38 -0.75 -3.13
N ALA A 36 -9.30 -0.78 -2.18
CA ALA A 36 -9.30 0.14 -1.04
C ALA A 36 -8.07 -0.08 -0.14
N ASP A 37 -7.72 -1.34 0.14
CA ASP A 37 -6.52 -1.69 0.91
C ASP A 37 -5.25 -1.25 0.16
N ALA A 38 -5.18 -1.43 -1.16
CA ALA A 38 -4.06 -0.96 -1.98
C ALA A 38 -3.94 0.58 -1.98
N ALA A 39 -5.06 1.30 -2.02
CA ALA A 39 -5.07 2.76 -1.92
C ALA A 39 -4.55 3.24 -0.55
N HIS A 40 -4.86 2.51 0.53
CA HIS A 40 -4.31 2.79 1.86
C HIS A 40 -2.77 2.63 1.87
N VAL A 41 -2.26 1.54 1.29
CA VAL A 41 -0.80 1.34 1.17
C VAL A 41 -0.12 2.48 0.41
N ILE A 42 -0.74 2.98 -0.66
CA ILE A 42 -0.20 4.12 -1.42
C ILE A 42 -0.21 5.40 -0.56
N ALA A 43 -1.25 5.62 0.22
CA ALA A 43 -1.31 6.76 1.15
C ALA A 43 -0.21 6.66 2.21
N ASP A 44 0.07 5.46 2.73
CA ASP A 44 1.17 5.22 3.67
C ASP A 44 2.54 5.52 3.03
N ILE A 45 2.77 5.08 1.78
CA ILE A 45 4.00 5.39 1.03
C ILE A 45 4.19 6.90 0.88
N ASN A 46 3.13 7.62 0.54
CA ASN A 46 3.18 9.09 0.44
C ASN A 46 3.44 9.76 1.80
N THR A 47 2.89 9.21 2.88
CA THR A 47 3.15 9.69 4.25
C THR A 47 4.63 9.51 4.62
N ILE A 48 5.21 8.34 4.32
CA ILE A 48 6.65 8.09 4.55
C ILE A 48 7.50 9.03 3.67
N ARG A 49 7.10 9.25 2.41
CA ARG A 49 7.78 10.19 1.51
C ARG A 49 7.81 11.59 2.08
N ILE A 50 6.67 12.12 2.52
CA ILE A 50 6.57 13.46 3.11
C ILE A 50 7.43 13.56 4.38
N ALA A 51 7.37 12.55 5.26
CA ALA A 51 8.19 12.52 6.46
C ALA A 51 9.70 12.52 6.15
N ALA A 52 10.12 11.79 5.10
CA ALA A 52 11.52 11.78 4.66
C ALA A 52 11.97 13.13 4.08
N LEU A 53 11.12 13.80 3.33
CA LEU A 53 11.41 15.14 2.79
C LEU A 53 11.49 16.19 3.91
N ASN A 54 10.60 16.13 4.89
CA ASN A 54 10.65 16.98 6.08
C ASN A 54 11.93 16.73 6.87
N HIS A 55 12.31 15.46 7.07
CA HIS A 55 13.57 15.11 7.72
C HIS A 55 14.77 15.71 6.98
N TYR A 56 14.78 15.63 5.64
CA TYR A 56 15.86 16.23 4.85
C TYR A 56 15.86 17.76 4.95
N ALA A 57 14.70 18.40 4.95
CA ALA A 57 14.59 19.85 5.10
C ALA A 57 15.19 20.34 6.43
N ASP A 58 14.96 19.59 7.51
CA ASP A 58 15.43 19.97 8.85
C ASP A 58 16.91 19.62 9.10
N LEU A 59 17.34 18.44 8.63
CA LEU A 59 18.65 17.87 9.00
C LEU A 59 19.65 17.78 7.85
N GLN A 60 19.23 18.07 6.61
CA GLN A 60 20.04 18.07 5.39
C GLN A 60 20.66 16.71 5.04
N TYR A 61 20.11 15.61 5.57
CA TYR A 61 20.46 14.25 5.15
C TYR A 61 19.26 13.31 5.22
N PHE A 62 19.29 12.21 4.46
CA PHE A 62 18.28 11.15 4.54
C PHE A 62 18.68 10.08 5.54
N PRO A 63 17.73 9.49 6.27
CA PRO A 63 17.99 8.40 7.21
C PRO A 63 18.70 7.22 6.55
N ALA A 64 19.46 6.46 7.33
CA ALA A 64 20.05 5.20 6.89
C ALA A 64 18.95 4.15 6.62
N THR A 65 19.25 3.19 5.75
CA THR A 65 18.41 2.00 5.51
C THR A 65 18.08 1.30 6.81
N GLN A 66 16.80 0.89 6.95
CA GLN A 66 16.32 0.16 8.12
C GLN A 66 15.85 -1.25 7.73
N PRO A 67 15.75 -2.16 8.70
CA PRO A 67 15.10 -3.46 8.52
C PRO A 67 13.62 -3.31 8.14
N TRP A 68 13.02 -4.39 7.65
CA TRP A 68 11.59 -4.46 7.35
C TRP A 68 10.75 -4.12 8.59
N ALA A 69 9.64 -3.42 8.37
CA ALA A 69 8.68 -3.01 9.40
C ALA A 69 9.29 -2.18 10.55
N THR A 70 10.44 -1.54 10.31
CA THR A 70 11.14 -0.73 11.32
C THR A 70 11.28 0.71 10.83
N PRO A 71 10.75 1.70 11.58
CA PRO A 71 10.93 3.11 11.24
C PRO A 71 12.37 3.58 11.49
N PRO A 72 12.91 4.49 10.66
CA PRO A 72 14.10 5.23 11.03
C PRO A 72 13.83 6.07 12.29
N GLY A 73 14.63 5.88 13.35
CA GLY A 73 14.40 6.54 14.64
C GLY A 73 14.29 8.06 14.54
N THR A 74 15.08 8.67 13.67
CA THR A 74 15.07 10.13 13.42
C THR A 74 13.84 10.62 12.67
N MET A 75 13.12 9.74 11.96
CA MET A 75 11.91 10.07 11.20
C MET A 75 10.61 9.91 11.99
N ILE A 76 10.64 9.24 13.15
CA ILE A 76 9.44 8.92 13.94
C ILE A 76 8.65 10.18 14.31
N ALA A 77 9.36 11.26 14.70
CA ALA A 77 8.73 12.52 15.08
C ALA A 77 8.00 13.23 13.93
N MET A 78 8.30 12.88 12.68
CA MET A 78 7.72 13.46 11.47
C MET A 78 6.57 12.64 10.89
N LEU A 79 6.35 11.45 11.46
CA LEU A 79 5.24 10.57 11.10
C LEU A 79 4.01 10.86 11.97
N PRO A 80 2.80 10.63 11.48
CA PRO A 80 1.59 10.72 12.28
C PRO A 80 1.65 9.79 13.50
N GLN A 81 1.06 10.21 14.63
CA GLN A 81 0.99 9.37 15.82
C GLN A 81 0.32 8.03 15.51
N GLY A 82 0.96 6.94 15.95
CA GLY A 82 0.44 5.60 15.73
C GLY A 82 0.65 5.05 14.32
N PHE A 83 1.43 5.71 13.46
CA PHE A 83 1.77 5.18 12.14
C PHE A 83 2.43 3.81 12.23
N GLN A 84 1.88 2.83 11.48
CA GLN A 84 2.34 1.45 11.49
C GLN A 84 3.19 1.18 10.24
N TRP A 85 4.38 0.62 10.41
CA TRP A 85 5.25 0.17 9.31
C TRP A 85 4.85 -1.19 8.74
N ARG A 86 3.58 -1.55 8.94
CA ARG A 86 2.95 -2.75 8.43
C ARG A 86 1.44 -2.53 8.29
N TYR A 87 0.87 -2.97 7.17
CA TYR A 87 -0.58 -2.93 6.95
C TYR A 87 -1.05 -4.21 6.25
N LYS A 88 -1.92 -5.00 6.89
CA LYS A 88 -2.56 -6.22 6.33
C LYS A 88 -1.61 -7.15 5.55
N GLY A 89 -0.45 -7.44 6.13
CA GLY A 89 0.56 -8.31 5.50
C GLY A 89 1.42 -7.63 4.44
N VAL A 90 1.28 -6.31 4.27
CA VAL A 90 2.24 -5.47 3.56
C VAL A 90 3.19 -4.87 4.57
N GLU A 91 4.48 -5.04 4.38
CA GLU A 91 5.52 -4.45 5.21
C GLU A 91 6.24 -3.36 4.45
N TYR A 92 6.60 -2.28 5.15
CA TYR A 92 7.33 -1.15 4.60
C TYR A 92 8.77 -1.18 5.06
N ARG A 93 9.68 -0.70 4.21
CA ARG A 93 11.07 -0.47 4.54
C ARG A 93 11.53 0.85 3.93
N TRP A 94 12.23 1.66 4.72
CA TRP A 94 13.01 2.78 4.21
C TRP A 94 14.32 2.28 3.67
N HIS A 95 14.65 2.64 2.42
CA HIS A 95 15.91 2.25 1.81
C HIS A 95 16.64 3.47 1.20
N ARG A 96 17.92 3.54 1.48
CA ARG A 96 18.86 4.52 0.91
C ARG A 96 20.01 3.77 0.25
N TRP A 97 20.12 3.91 -1.07
CA TRP A 97 21.21 3.33 -1.84
C TRP A 97 22.29 4.37 -2.03
N SER A 98 23.54 4.04 -1.70
CA SER A 98 24.72 4.80 -2.11
C SER A 98 25.11 4.31 -3.51
N LEU A 99 25.10 5.17 -4.50
CA LEU A 99 25.50 4.82 -5.85
C LEU A 99 27.04 4.87 -5.92
N PRO A 100 27.71 3.85 -6.46
CA PRO A 100 29.15 3.89 -6.67
C PRO A 100 29.51 5.01 -7.66
N ASN A 101 30.67 5.63 -7.48
CA ASN A 101 31.21 6.67 -8.35
C ASN A 101 31.16 6.23 -9.82
N GLY A 102 30.41 6.91 -10.65
CA GLY A 102 30.32 6.62 -12.09
C GLY A 102 28.92 6.71 -12.71
N MET A 103 27.85 6.84 -11.93
CA MET A 103 26.59 7.24 -12.54
C MET A 103 26.61 8.73 -12.90
N PRO A 104 26.10 9.13 -14.10
CA PRO A 104 26.04 10.53 -14.47
C PRO A 104 25.10 11.26 -13.53
N ALA A 105 25.68 11.95 -12.57
CA ALA A 105 24.97 12.85 -11.69
C ALA A 105 24.60 14.10 -12.51
N SER A 106 23.48 14.04 -13.19
CA SER A 106 22.87 15.27 -13.73
C SER A 106 22.41 16.23 -12.62
N SER A 107 22.47 15.80 -11.36
CA SER A 107 22.04 16.58 -10.18
C SER A 107 23.01 16.58 -9.00
N GLY A 108 24.21 16.01 -9.11
CA GLY A 108 25.15 15.91 -7.99
C GLY A 108 24.73 14.96 -6.86
N GLN A 109 23.62 14.23 -7.01
CA GLN A 109 23.14 13.28 -6.00
C GLN A 109 23.77 11.89 -6.22
N THR A 110 24.55 11.46 -5.23
CA THR A 110 25.12 10.11 -5.18
C THR A 110 24.26 9.12 -4.40
N VAL A 111 23.05 9.50 -4.06
CA VAL A 111 22.16 8.72 -3.19
C VAL A 111 20.79 8.59 -3.86
N LEU A 112 20.34 7.36 -4.02
CA LEU A 112 18.98 7.04 -4.39
C LEU A 112 18.20 6.67 -3.11
N ILE A 113 17.00 7.18 -2.96
CA ILE A 113 16.14 6.92 -1.80
C ILE A 113 14.80 6.37 -2.25
N GLY A 114 14.22 5.54 -1.43
CA GLY A 114 12.92 4.96 -1.75
C GLY A 114 12.25 4.26 -0.58
N VAL A 115 10.96 4.02 -0.77
CA VAL A 115 10.17 3.16 0.09
C VAL A 115 10.00 1.82 -0.61
N GLU A 116 10.44 0.77 0.06
CA GLU A 116 10.19 -0.59 -0.40
C GLU A 116 8.99 -1.17 0.32
N ILE A 117 8.22 -1.95 -0.39
CA ILE A 117 7.14 -2.75 0.17
C ILE A 117 7.34 -4.22 -0.17
N GLN A 118 6.95 -5.10 0.77
CA GLN A 118 6.86 -6.53 0.49
C GLN A 118 5.53 -7.09 0.97
N THR A 119 5.02 -8.09 0.24
CA THR A 119 3.83 -8.84 0.62
C THR A 119 3.82 -10.22 -0.03
N ALA A 120 3.30 -11.22 0.67
CA ALA A 120 3.07 -12.55 0.09
C ALA A 120 1.86 -12.59 -0.86
N ASP A 121 0.90 -11.64 -0.73
CA ASP A 121 -0.29 -11.56 -1.59
C ASP A 121 0.05 -10.87 -2.93
N GLN A 122 0.30 -11.66 -3.96
CA GLN A 122 0.59 -11.18 -5.32
C GLN A 122 -0.58 -10.37 -5.92
N LYS A 123 -1.84 -10.69 -5.55
CA LYS A 123 -3.01 -9.93 -6.04
C LYS A 123 -3.06 -8.55 -5.40
N MET A 124 -2.66 -8.44 -4.14
CA MET A 124 -2.49 -7.16 -3.44
C MET A 124 -1.38 -6.34 -4.09
N MET A 125 -0.22 -6.95 -4.35
CA MET A 125 0.89 -6.29 -5.04
C MET A 125 0.50 -5.79 -6.43
N ALA A 126 -0.23 -6.60 -7.22
CA ALA A 126 -0.74 -6.19 -8.52
C ALA A 126 -1.71 -5.00 -8.43
N ALA A 127 -2.58 -4.97 -7.41
CA ALA A 127 -3.49 -3.86 -7.18
C ALA A 127 -2.73 -2.56 -6.81
N ILE A 128 -1.70 -2.65 -5.96
CA ILE A 128 -0.85 -1.51 -5.60
C ILE A 128 -0.14 -0.95 -6.84
N LYS A 129 0.51 -1.82 -7.63
CA LYS A 129 1.18 -1.43 -8.89
C LYS A 129 0.22 -0.79 -9.89
N GLY A 130 -1.00 -1.31 -10.01
CA GLY A 130 -2.01 -0.77 -10.92
C GLY A 130 -2.58 0.59 -10.52
N LEU A 131 -2.57 0.91 -9.24
CA LEU A 131 -3.04 2.20 -8.72
C LEU A 131 -1.93 3.26 -8.65
N TYR A 132 -0.68 2.84 -8.46
CA TYR A 132 0.44 3.77 -8.36
C TYR A 132 0.81 4.31 -9.74
N LYS A 133 0.53 5.60 -9.96
CA LYS A 133 0.85 6.34 -11.19
C LYS A 133 2.03 7.30 -11.03
N GLY A 134 2.77 7.19 -9.95
CA GLY A 134 3.92 8.04 -9.62
C GLY A 134 5.21 7.56 -10.28
N ALA A 135 6.31 8.19 -9.86
CA ALA A 135 7.66 7.97 -10.32
C ALA A 135 8.11 6.50 -10.40
N VAL A 136 9.33 6.28 -10.81
CA VAL A 136 9.95 4.99 -11.08
C VAL A 136 9.68 3.99 -9.95
N ALA A 137 8.99 2.91 -10.28
CA ALA A 137 8.82 1.76 -9.40
C ALA A 137 9.45 0.53 -10.07
N PHE A 138 10.30 -0.18 -9.36
CA PHE A 138 10.90 -1.42 -9.84
C PHE A 138 10.81 -2.51 -8.76
N GLY A 139 10.83 -3.75 -9.17
CA GLY A 139 10.80 -4.86 -8.22
C GLY A 139 10.28 -6.17 -8.78
N THR A 140 10.03 -7.10 -7.88
CA THR A 140 9.55 -8.46 -8.11
C THR A 140 8.02 -8.56 -7.96
N PRO A 141 7.40 -9.73 -8.18
CA PRO A 141 5.99 -9.92 -7.89
C PRO A 141 5.58 -9.73 -6.42
N THR A 142 6.52 -9.88 -5.48
CA THR A 142 6.27 -9.81 -4.03
C THR A 142 6.94 -8.62 -3.33
N GLN A 143 7.80 -7.89 -4.04
CA GLN A 143 8.54 -6.75 -3.50
C GLN A 143 8.62 -5.64 -4.55
N VAL A 144 8.36 -4.41 -4.15
CA VAL A 144 8.44 -3.23 -5.03
C VAL A 144 9.09 -2.08 -4.28
N THR A 145 9.93 -1.37 -5.00
CA THR A 145 10.58 -0.14 -4.56
C THR A 145 9.95 1.05 -5.27
N PHE A 146 9.53 2.03 -4.52
CA PHE A 146 9.06 3.32 -5.00
C PHE A 146 10.14 4.36 -4.75
N VAL A 147 10.74 4.85 -5.83
CA VAL A 147 11.80 5.87 -5.77
C VAL A 147 11.20 7.20 -5.39
N ILE A 148 11.87 7.93 -4.51
CA ILE A 148 11.53 9.30 -4.11
C ILE A 148 12.47 10.24 -4.89
N GLU A 149 11.86 11.10 -5.68
CA GLU A 149 12.52 12.19 -6.39
C GLU A 149 12.38 13.49 -5.62
#